data_3bd3cbad492bcd290f1faed68a15ce6b
#
_entry.id   3bd3cbad492bcd290f1faed68a15ce6b
#
_cell.length_a   1.000
_cell.length_b   1.000
_cell.length_c   1.000
_cell.angle_alpha   90.00
_cell.angle_beta   90.00
_cell.angle_gamma   90.00
#
_symmetry.space_group_name_H-M   'P 1'
#
loop_
_entity.id
_entity.type
_entity.pdbx_description
1 polymer ?
#
loop_
_entity_poly.entity_id
_entity_poly.type
_entity_poly.pdbx_seq_one_letter_code
_entity_poly.pdbx_strand_id
1 'polypeptide(L)'
;MAALVDKEDKRPLKVFFEDEASFGRISGYHRCWVPKADRAIVKKQQIREYLYAFTTVCPETGETCSIISPVCNTQAMGVLLDETSKMYAHYRIVMILDSAAWHTTNKLAIPENITLLPLPPYSPELNPVEHIWDYIREQKKFKNHIFDSLDAVEAQLVTALNDLNDESEKLKSMCFFSWMKNIS
;
A
#
# COMPACT_ATOMS: atom_id res chain seq x y z
N MET A 1 -21.21 1.08 9.28
CA MET A 1 -20.23 2.16 9.50
C MET A 1 -20.60 3.12 10.63
N ALA A 2 -21.82 3.61 10.73
CA ALA A 2 -22.22 4.57 11.79
C ALA A 2 -22.06 4.11 13.27
N ALA A 3 -21.90 2.81 13.53
CA ALA A 3 -21.75 2.26 14.88
C ALA A 3 -20.29 2.13 15.35
N LEU A 4 -19.31 2.32 14.46
CA LEU A 4 -17.88 2.16 14.74
C LEU A 4 -17.17 3.48 15.04
N VAL A 5 -17.87 4.60 14.89
CA VAL A 5 -17.29 5.93 15.02
C VAL A 5 -17.77 6.54 16.33
N ASP A 6 -16.84 6.90 17.20
CA ASP A 6 -17.17 7.64 18.43
C ASP A 6 -17.96 8.91 18.06
N LYS A 7 -19.19 9.01 18.56
CA LYS A 7 -20.09 10.13 18.26
C LYS A 7 -19.67 11.45 18.93
N GLU A 8 -18.73 11.41 19.86
CA GLU A 8 -18.21 12.59 20.57
C GLU A 8 -17.05 13.26 19.82
N ASP A 9 -16.36 12.53 18.96
CA ASP A 9 -15.26 13.08 18.17
C ASP A 9 -15.80 13.90 16.97
N LYS A 10 -15.60 15.21 17.01
CA LYS A 10 -16.07 16.17 15.99
C LYS A 10 -15.14 16.34 14.80
N ARG A 11 -13.99 15.67 14.78
CA ARG A 11 -13.06 15.75 13.65
C ARG A 11 -13.72 15.19 12.37
N PRO A 12 -13.44 15.77 11.20
CA PRO A 12 -13.95 15.22 9.93
C PRO A 12 -13.42 13.81 9.72
N LEU A 13 -14.24 12.97 9.10
CA LEU A 13 -13.90 11.58 8.80
C LEU A 13 -13.06 11.48 7.53
N LYS A 14 -11.98 10.68 7.57
CA LYS A 14 -11.27 10.16 6.38
C LYS A 14 -11.25 8.65 6.40
N VAL A 15 -11.41 8.07 5.22
CA VAL A 15 -11.31 6.61 5.04
C VAL A 15 -10.04 6.31 4.27
N PHE A 16 -9.18 5.53 4.90
CA PHE A 16 -7.96 5.00 4.29
C PHE A 16 -8.08 3.49 4.09
N PHE A 17 -7.43 3.00 3.06
CA PHE A 17 -7.15 1.58 2.87
C PHE A 17 -5.67 1.35 3.08
N GLU A 18 -5.34 0.21 3.66
CA GLU A 18 -3.96 -0.16 3.96
C GLU A 18 -3.66 -1.55 3.39
N ASP A 19 -2.41 -1.74 2.98
CA ASP A 19 -1.86 -3.03 2.55
C ASP A 19 -0.33 -3.00 2.56
N GLU A 20 0.27 -4.19 2.53
CA GLU A 20 1.70 -4.34 2.42
C GLU A 20 2.12 -5.22 1.24
N ALA A 21 3.24 -4.87 0.62
CA ALA A 21 3.82 -5.65 -0.46
C ALA A 21 5.32 -5.85 -0.30
N SER A 22 5.81 -7.02 -0.69
CA SER A 22 7.24 -7.29 -0.74
C SER A 22 7.83 -6.86 -2.09
N PHE A 23 9.01 -6.23 -2.01
CA PHE A 23 9.85 -5.86 -3.15
C PHE A 23 11.25 -6.41 -2.92
N GLY A 24 11.83 -7.03 -3.92
CA GLY A 24 13.12 -7.71 -3.71
C GLY A 24 13.80 -8.14 -4.98
N ARG A 25 14.79 -9.01 -4.82
CA ARG A 25 15.69 -9.50 -5.87
C ARG A 25 15.25 -10.85 -6.47
N ILE A 26 13.94 -11.14 -6.42
CA ILE A 26 13.34 -12.24 -7.19
C ILE A 26 12.56 -11.65 -8.35
N SER A 27 13.02 -11.93 -9.56
CA SER A 27 12.32 -11.53 -10.78
C SER A 27 11.10 -12.41 -11.03
N GLY A 28 9.93 -11.80 -11.18
CA GLY A 28 8.76 -12.45 -11.77
C GLY A 28 8.86 -12.52 -13.29
N TYR A 29 8.17 -13.50 -13.91
CA TYR A 29 8.00 -13.51 -15.37
C TYR A 29 6.87 -12.58 -15.75
N HIS A 30 7.19 -11.57 -16.55
CA HIS A 30 6.20 -10.66 -17.09
C HIS A 30 6.21 -10.69 -18.62
N ARG A 31 5.04 -10.51 -19.22
CA ARG A 31 4.92 -10.38 -20.67
C ARG A 31 5.60 -9.09 -21.12
N CYS A 32 6.34 -9.15 -22.24
CA CYS A 32 6.91 -7.98 -22.87
C CYS A 32 6.59 -8.02 -24.38
N TRP A 33 6.51 -6.84 -24.98
CA TRP A 33 6.35 -6.70 -26.42
C TRP A 33 7.71 -6.87 -27.09
N VAL A 34 7.75 -7.74 -28.10
CA VAL A 34 8.92 -7.93 -28.99
C VAL A 34 8.43 -7.94 -30.43
N PRO A 35 9.28 -7.64 -31.44
CA PRO A 35 8.94 -7.81 -32.84
C PRO A 35 8.41 -9.22 -33.12
N LYS A 36 7.50 -9.37 -34.07
CA LYS A 36 6.74 -10.61 -34.33
C LYS A 36 7.62 -11.84 -34.60
N ALA A 37 8.84 -11.63 -35.07
CA ALA A 37 9.82 -12.70 -35.37
C ALA A 37 10.77 -13.04 -34.23
N ASP A 38 10.77 -12.23 -33.16
CA ASP A 38 11.73 -12.35 -32.06
C ASP A 38 11.15 -13.09 -30.86
N ARG A 39 12.05 -13.72 -30.09
CA ARG A 39 11.71 -14.28 -28.77
C ARG A 39 12.17 -13.32 -27.69
N ALA A 40 11.31 -13.01 -26.77
CA ALA A 40 11.66 -12.23 -25.58
C ALA A 40 12.70 -13.00 -24.75
N ILE A 41 13.86 -12.40 -24.52
CA ILE A 41 14.87 -12.91 -23.59
C ILE A 41 14.86 -12.00 -22.38
N VAL A 42 14.40 -12.52 -21.23
CA VAL A 42 14.36 -11.78 -19.97
C VAL A 42 15.35 -12.45 -19.02
N LYS A 43 16.24 -11.65 -18.45
CA LYS A 43 17.15 -12.12 -17.41
C LYS A 43 16.35 -12.48 -16.16
N LYS A 44 16.72 -13.55 -15.47
CA LYS A 44 16.10 -14.02 -14.24
C LYS A 44 17.05 -13.87 -13.06
N GLN A 45 16.54 -13.30 -11.98
CA GLN A 45 17.23 -13.25 -10.70
C GLN A 45 16.42 -14.03 -9.66
N GLN A 46 17.10 -14.78 -8.77
CA GLN A 46 16.48 -15.59 -7.72
C GLN A 46 17.25 -15.44 -6.40
N ILE A 47 17.43 -14.21 -5.97
CA ILE A 47 18.07 -13.90 -4.69
C ILE A 47 16.96 -13.58 -3.68
N ARG A 48 16.89 -14.33 -2.59
CA ARG A 48 15.84 -14.19 -1.57
C ARG A 48 16.16 -13.08 -0.59
N GLU A 49 16.15 -11.86 -1.08
CA GLU A 49 16.30 -10.63 -0.30
C GLU A 49 15.13 -9.72 -0.61
N TYR A 50 14.46 -9.21 0.42
CA TYR A 50 13.24 -8.43 0.30
C TYR A 50 13.21 -7.27 1.27
N LEU A 51 12.52 -6.21 0.86
CA LEU A 51 11.96 -5.16 1.70
C LEU A 51 10.44 -5.20 1.60
N TYR A 52 9.78 -4.64 2.57
CA TYR A 52 8.33 -4.52 2.59
C TYR A 52 7.95 -3.05 2.54
N ALA A 53 7.06 -2.70 1.63
CA ALA A 53 6.39 -1.41 1.63
C ALA A 53 5.03 -1.60 2.30
N PHE A 54 4.72 -0.72 3.24
CA PHE A 54 3.38 -0.57 3.82
C PHE A 54 2.84 0.75 3.31
N THR A 55 1.62 0.77 2.82
CA THR A 55 1.04 1.98 2.24
C THR A 55 -0.42 2.12 2.64
N THR A 56 -0.77 3.34 3.04
CA THR A 56 -2.17 3.74 3.17
C THR A 56 -2.56 4.64 2.01
N VAL A 57 -3.80 4.54 1.54
CA VAL A 57 -4.37 5.45 0.54
C VAL A 57 -5.77 5.90 0.94
N CYS A 58 -6.03 7.19 0.80
CA CYS A 58 -7.38 7.73 0.83
C CYS A 58 -7.92 7.79 -0.61
N PRO A 59 -8.81 6.90 -1.03
CA PRO A 59 -9.28 6.86 -2.44
C PRO A 59 -9.98 8.14 -2.88
N GLU A 60 -10.62 8.85 -1.96
CA GLU A 60 -11.36 10.08 -2.25
C GLU A 60 -10.42 11.23 -2.66
N THR A 61 -9.26 11.32 -2.05
CA THR A 61 -8.32 12.43 -2.26
C THR A 61 -7.03 12.03 -2.96
N GLY A 62 -6.71 10.73 -3.01
CA GLY A 62 -5.43 10.21 -3.53
C GLY A 62 -4.25 10.45 -2.59
N GLU A 63 -4.50 10.88 -1.35
CA GLU A 63 -3.45 11.05 -0.34
C GLU A 63 -2.94 9.70 0.14
N THR A 64 -1.63 9.61 0.38
CA THR A 64 -0.97 8.39 0.84
C THR A 64 -0.03 8.65 2.01
N CYS A 65 0.23 7.62 2.79
CA CYS A 65 1.34 7.55 3.72
C CYS A 65 2.01 6.18 3.55
N SER A 66 3.32 6.16 3.36
CA SER A 66 4.05 4.93 3.09
C SER A 66 5.32 4.84 3.93
N ILE A 67 5.65 3.62 4.33
CA ILE A 67 6.94 3.30 4.97
C ILE A 67 7.59 2.11 4.27
N ILE A 68 8.92 2.00 4.37
CA ILE A 68 9.70 0.85 3.95
C ILE A 68 10.27 0.18 5.20
N SER A 69 10.16 -1.12 5.29
CA SER A 69 10.65 -1.91 6.42
C SER A 69 11.39 -3.16 5.94
N PRO A 70 12.47 -3.58 6.61
CA PRO A 70 13.11 -4.86 6.33
C PRO A 70 12.29 -6.07 6.80
N VAL A 71 11.24 -5.85 7.59
CA VAL A 71 10.39 -6.89 8.16
C VAL A 71 8.92 -6.54 8.02
N CYS A 72 8.08 -7.57 7.84
CA CYS A 72 6.63 -7.45 7.85
C CYS A 72 6.11 -7.99 9.19
N ASN A 73 5.81 -7.08 10.12
CA ASN A 73 5.37 -7.44 11.47
C ASN A 73 4.56 -6.32 12.14
N THR A 74 4.01 -6.61 13.32
CA THR A 74 3.22 -5.68 14.14
C THR A 74 3.95 -4.37 14.46
N GLN A 75 5.28 -4.40 14.62
CA GLN A 75 6.05 -3.20 14.93
C GLN A 75 6.12 -2.25 13.73
N ALA A 76 6.36 -2.79 12.52
CA ALA A 76 6.33 -2.01 11.29
C ALA A 76 4.94 -1.41 11.05
N MET A 77 3.88 -2.21 11.24
CA MET A 77 2.50 -1.72 11.17
C MET A 77 2.25 -0.59 12.18
N GLY A 78 2.73 -0.71 13.43
CA GLY A 78 2.63 0.35 14.43
C GLY A 78 3.27 1.66 13.97
N VAL A 79 4.44 1.60 13.32
CA VAL A 79 5.09 2.80 12.75
C VAL A 79 4.23 3.43 11.66
N LEU A 80 3.64 2.64 10.75
CA LEU A 80 2.75 3.18 9.71
C LEU A 80 1.53 3.88 10.33
N LEU A 81 0.89 3.27 11.33
CA LEU A 81 -0.26 3.86 12.01
C LEU A 81 0.11 5.18 12.69
N ASP A 82 1.26 5.22 13.39
CA ASP A 82 1.73 6.44 14.05
C ASP A 82 2.02 7.56 13.06
N GLU A 83 2.69 7.28 11.94
CA GLU A 83 2.97 8.27 10.91
C GLU A 83 1.69 8.77 10.22
N THR A 84 0.77 7.85 9.89
CA THR A 84 -0.53 8.21 9.32
C THR A 84 -1.34 9.07 10.30
N SER A 85 -1.36 8.71 11.59
CA SER A 85 -2.03 9.46 12.65
C SER A 85 -1.50 10.89 12.78
N LYS A 86 -0.18 11.07 12.78
CA LYS A 86 0.49 12.38 12.86
C LYS A 86 0.21 13.25 11.64
N MET A 87 0.31 12.65 10.45
CA MET A 87 0.09 13.35 9.17
C MET A 87 -1.34 13.85 9.06
N TYR A 88 -2.31 13.11 9.57
CA TYR A 88 -3.73 13.41 9.48
C TYR A 88 -4.37 13.63 10.86
N ALA A 89 -3.66 14.29 11.80
CA ALA A 89 -4.08 14.47 13.18
C ALA A 89 -5.42 15.22 13.34
N HIS A 90 -5.79 16.05 12.35
CA HIS A 90 -7.05 16.78 12.35
C HIS A 90 -8.27 15.98 11.87
N TYR A 91 -8.06 14.70 11.51
CA TYR A 91 -9.09 13.81 11.02
C TYR A 91 -9.32 12.64 11.98
N ARG A 92 -10.53 12.13 12.01
CA ARG A 92 -10.80 10.75 12.40
C ARG A 92 -10.55 9.85 11.19
N ILE A 93 -9.86 8.77 11.42
CA ILE A 93 -9.47 7.85 10.35
C ILE A 93 -10.15 6.51 10.57
N VAL A 94 -10.87 6.04 9.56
CA VAL A 94 -11.23 4.62 9.45
C VAL A 94 -10.22 4.00 8.50
N MET A 95 -9.39 3.11 9.04
CA MET A 95 -8.38 2.38 8.29
C MET A 95 -8.92 0.99 7.94
N ILE A 96 -9.15 0.74 6.66
CA ILE A 96 -9.62 -0.53 6.14
C ILE A 96 -8.41 -1.35 5.68
N LEU A 97 -8.29 -2.58 6.18
CA LEU A 97 -7.13 -3.44 5.97
C LEU A 97 -7.55 -4.90 5.96
N ASP A 98 -6.66 -5.78 5.53
CA ASP A 98 -6.93 -7.21 5.59
C ASP A 98 -6.86 -7.76 7.04
N SER A 99 -7.17 -9.03 7.21
CA SER A 99 -7.18 -9.69 8.52
C SER A 99 -5.87 -10.43 8.81
N ALA A 100 -4.72 -9.91 8.39
CA ALA A 100 -3.43 -10.50 8.72
C ALA A 100 -3.20 -10.58 10.24
N ALA A 101 -2.45 -11.58 10.68
CA ALA A 101 -2.27 -11.85 12.11
C ALA A 101 -1.64 -10.68 12.88
N TRP A 102 -0.78 -9.88 12.25
CA TRP A 102 -0.15 -8.71 12.86
C TRP A 102 -1.06 -7.49 12.93
N HIS A 103 -2.19 -7.47 12.22
CA HIS A 103 -3.23 -6.44 12.31
C HIS A 103 -4.20 -6.67 13.47
N THR A 104 -4.39 -7.93 13.89
CA THR A 104 -5.39 -8.32 14.88
C THR A 104 -4.83 -8.63 16.27
N THR A 105 -3.52 -8.45 16.45
CA THR A 105 -2.87 -8.73 17.73
C THR A 105 -3.13 -7.64 18.77
N ASN A 106 -3.36 -8.04 20.03
CA ASN A 106 -3.48 -7.13 21.17
C ASN A 106 -2.19 -6.32 21.47
N LYS A 107 -1.10 -6.59 20.75
CA LYS A 107 0.19 -5.86 20.89
C LYS A 107 0.28 -4.65 19.97
N LEU A 108 -0.62 -4.51 19.01
CA LEU A 108 -0.66 -3.37 18.11
C LEU A 108 -1.24 -2.16 18.86
N ALA A 109 -0.42 -1.13 19.04
CA ALA A 109 -0.89 0.14 19.57
C ALA A 109 -1.59 0.90 18.45
N ILE A 110 -2.88 1.19 18.64
CA ILE A 110 -3.69 1.92 17.66
C ILE A 110 -3.82 3.37 18.15
N PRO A 111 -3.41 4.37 17.37
CA PRO A 111 -3.58 5.78 17.72
C PRO A 111 -5.06 6.15 17.92
N GLU A 112 -5.32 7.11 18.82
CA GLU A 112 -6.67 7.52 19.23
C GLU A 112 -7.57 7.94 18.06
N ASN A 113 -6.99 8.57 17.03
CA ASN A 113 -7.73 9.03 15.86
C ASN A 113 -7.93 7.97 14.78
N ILE A 114 -7.45 6.74 14.98
CA ILE A 114 -7.57 5.64 14.01
C ILE A 114 -8.50 4.54 14.54
N THR A 115 -9.42 4.11 13.72
CA THR A 115 -10.24 2.93 13.94
C THR A 115 -9.95 1.92 12.83
N LEU A 116 -9.53 0.70 13.20
CA LEU A 116 -9.28 -0.35 12.23
C LEU A 116 -10.58 -1.07 11.87
N LEU A 117 -10.78 -1.31 10.57
CA LEU A 117 -11.91 -2.05 10.04
C LEU A 117 -11.40 -3.16 9.10
N PRO A 118 -11.49 -4.44 9.52
CA PRO A 118 -11.00 -5.54 8.69
C PRO A 118 -11.90 -5.75 7.47
N LEU A 119 -11.26 -6.00 6.32
CA LEU A 119 -11.94 -6.50 5.13
C LEU A 119 -12.48 -7.93 5.34
N PRO A 120 -13.50 -8.33 4.58
CA PRO A 120 -13.90 -9.73 4.54
C PRO A 120 -12.72 -10.62 4.16
N PRO A 121 -12.61 -11.84 4.73
CA PRO A 121 -11.55 -12.77 4.35
C PRO A 121 -11.54 -13.06 2.84
N TYR A 122 -10.34 -13.20 2.28
CA TYR A 122 -10.14 -13.56 0.86
C TYR A 122 -10.78 -12.60 -0.15
N SER A 123 -10.74 -11.29 0.13
CA SER A 123 -11.35 -10.26 -0.74
C SER A 123 -10.33 -9.17 -1.13
N PRO A 124 -9.18 -9.52 -1.75
CA PRO A 124 -8.17 -8.53 -2.16
C PRO A 124 -8.72 -7.54 -3.20
N GLU A 125 -9.72 -7.97 -4.00
CA GLU A 125 -10.39 -7.11 -4.99
C GLU A 125 -11.12 -5.91 -4.37
N LEU A 126 -11.34 -5.92 -3.06
CA LEU A 126 -11.92 -4.80 -2.33
C LEU A 126 -10.86 -3.83 -1.82
N ASN A 127 -9.57 -4.21 -1.85
CA ASN A 127 -8.48 -3.35 -1.40
C ASN A 127 -7.86 -2.56 -2.55
N PRO A 128 -8.10 -1.25 -2.67
CA PRO A 128 -7.56 -0.46 -3.77
C PRO A 128 -6.03 -0.30 -3.73
N VAL A 129 -5.37 -0.60 -2.61
CA VAL A 129 -3.91 -0.55 -2.49
C VAL A 129 -3.25 -1.58 -3.41
N GLU A 130 -3.90 -2.69 -3.71
CA GLU A 130 -3.42 -3.69 -4.66
C GLU A 130 -3.17 -3.07 -6.06
N HIS A 131 -3.98 -2.10 -6.49
CA HIS A 131 -3.76 -1.37 -7.74
C HIS A 131 -2.49 -0.49 -7.69
N ILE A 132 -2.13 0.01 -6.50
CA ILE A 132 -0.88 0.75 -6.30
C ILE A 132 0.31 -0.19 -6.49
N TRP A 133 0.25 -1.40 -5.93
CA TRP A 133 1.31 -2.39 -6.09
C TRP A 133 1.50 -2.82 -7.54
N ASP A 134 0.41 -3.05 -8.25
CA ASP A 134 0.46 -3.36 -9.67
C ASP A 134 1.07 -2.20 -10.46
N TYR A 135 0.66 -0.97 -10.17
CA TYR A 135 1.21 0.22 -10.81
C TYR A 135 2.71 0.37 -10.54
N ILE A 136 3.16 0.24 -9.29
CA ILE A 136 4.59 0.30 -8.94
C ILE A 136 5.37 -0.77 -9.68
N ARG A 137 4.91 -2.02 -9.65
CA ARG A 137 5.59 -3.14 -10.31
C ARG A 137 5.68 -2.94 -11.82
N GLU A 138 4.62 -2.43 -12.45
CA GLU A 138 4.55 -2.28 -13.89
C GLU A 138 5.21 -1.02 -14.43
N GLN A 139 5.00 0.12 -13.80
CA GLN A 139 5.38 1.43 -14.35
C GLN A 139 6.64 2.02 -13.71
N LYS A 140 7.00 1.59 -12.49
CA LYS A 140 8.14 2.16 -11.74
C LYS A 140 9.38 1.25 -11.80
N LYS A 141 9.60 0.55 -12.92
CA LYS A 141 10.81 -0.23 -13.24
C LYS A 141 11.12 -1.42 -12.32
N PHE A 142 10.10 -2.06 -11.73
CA PHE A 142 10.29 -3.31 -11.01
C PHE A 142 10.09 -4.54 -11.91
N LYS A 143 9.31 -4.39 -12.98
CA LYS A 143 9.02 -5.45 -13.93
C LYS A 143 10.23 -5.74 -14.81
N ASN A 144 10.62 -7.01 -14.94
CA ASN A 144 11.74 -7.47 -15.76
C ASN A 144 13.09 -6.77 -15.44
N HIS A 145 13.22 -6.21 -14.23
CA HIS A 145 14.43 -5.56 -13.78
C HIS A 145 15.26 -6.48 -12.89
N ILE A 146 16.58 -6.30 -12.94
CA ILE A 146 17.53 -6.97 -12.04
C ILE A 146 18.17 -5.92 -11.16
N PHE A 147 18.14 -6.16 -9.86
CA PHE A 147 18.77 -5.28 -8.89
C PHE A 147 20.09 -5.88 -8.40
N ASP A 148 21.16 -5.10 -8.45
CA ASP A 148 22.49 -5.53 -8.03
C ASP A 148 22.60 -5.69 -6.51
N SER A 149 21.80 -4.96 -5.74
CA SER A 149 21.76 -5.03 -4.28
C SER A 149 20.35 -4.79 -3.73
N LEU A 150 20.15 -5.05 -2.44
CA LEU A 150 18.91 -4.69 -1.75
C LEU A 150 18.77 -3.16 -1.61
N ASP A 151 19.90 -2.46 -1.44
CA ASP A 151 19.91 -0.98 -1.41
C ASP A 151 19.42 -0.39 -2.74
N ALA A 152 19.71 -1.03 -3.87
CA ALA A 152 19.19 -0.62 -5.17
C ALA A 152 17.66 -0.82 -5.28
N VAL A 153 17.13 -1.88 -4.66
CA VAL A 153 15.67 -2.09 -4.54
C VAL A 153 15.07 -0.99 -3.69
N GLU A 154 15.67 -0.68 -2.54
CA GLU A 154 15.21 0.37 -1.64
C GLU A 154 15.19 1.75 -2.32
N ALA A 155 16.28 2.14 -2.97
CA ALA A 155 16.37 3.41 -3.68
C ALA A 155 15.29 3.55 -4.77
N GLN A 156 15.04 2.47 -5.52
CA GLN A 156 13.98 2.45 -6.53
C GLN A 156 12.59 2.54 -5.90
N LEU A 157 12.39 1.86 -4.77
CA LEU A 157 11.11 1.86 -4.05
C LEU A 157 10.83 3.23 -3.41
N VAL A 158 11.84 3.86 -2.79
CA VAL A 158 11.75 5.24 -2.28
C VAL A 158 11.33 6.20 -3.38
N THR A 159 11.99 6.12 -4.55
CA THR A 159 11.63 6.95 -5.70
C THR A 159 10.18 6.71 -6.14
N ALA A 160 9.77 5.44 -6.24
CA ALA A 160 8.42 5.10 -6.67
C ALA A 160 7.34 5.59 -5.71
N LEU A 161 7.57 5.45 -4.39
CA LEU A 161 6.63 5.92 -3.37
C LEU A 161 6.56 7.45 -3.27
N ASN A 162 7.70 8.15 -3.45
CA ASN A 162 7.70 9.61 -3.51
C ASN A 162 6.95 10.14 -4.74
N ASP A 163 7.16 9.52 -5.91
CA ASP A 163 6.42 9.87 -7.12
C ASP A 163 4.90 9.73 -6.93
N LEU A 164 4.44 8.73 -6.15
CA LEU A 164 3.01 8.57 -5.86
C LEU A 164 2.42 9.75 -5.09
N ASN A 165 3.18 10.35 -4.17
CA ASN A 165 2.72 11.53 -3.42
C ASN A 165 2.41 12.71 -4.33
N ASP A 166 3.11 12.81 -5.48
CA ASP A 166 2.90 13.87 -6.48
C ASP A 166 1.79 13.50 -7.50
N GLU A 167 1.32 12.24 -7.50
CA GLU A 167 0.36 11.70 -8.46
C GLU A 167 -1.05 11.51 -7.85
N SER A 168 -1.50 12.38 -6.93
CA SER A 168 -2.76 12.24 -6.17
C SER A 168 -4.01 12.03 -7.06
N GLU A 169 -4.16 12.78 -8.15
CA GLU A 169 -5.29 12.62 -9.09
C GLU A 169 -5.28 11.26 -9.78
N LYS A 170 -4.10 10.73 -10.06
CA LYS A 170 -3.96 9.40 -10.63
C LYS A 170 -4.32 8.31 -9.60
N LEU A 171 -3.84 8.44 -8.37
CA LEU A 171 -4.19 7.55 -7.27
C LEU A 171 -5.70 7.54 -7.04
N LYS A 172 -6.32 8.70 -7.00
CA LYS A 172 -7.76 8.83 -6.93
C LYS A 172 -8.46 8.08 -8.07
N SER A 173 -7.99 8.26 -9.31
CA SER A 173 -8.55 7.55 -10.47
C SER A 173 -8.39 6.03 -10.41
N MET A 174 -7.28 5.54 -9.84
CA MET A 174 -7.01 4.10 -9.71
C MET A 174 -7.74 3.46 -8.53
N CYS A 175 -7.83 4.17 -7.41
CA CYS A 175 -8.25 3.62 -6.13
C CYS A 175 -9.70 3.91 -5.78
N PHE A 176 -10.35 4.89 -6.42
CA PHE A 176 -11.73 5.24 -6.12
C PHE A 176 -12.72 4.39 -6.91
N PHE A 177 -13.16 3.31 -6.33
CA PHE A 177 -14.15 2.42 -6.95
C PHE A 177 -15.56 3.01 -6.92
N SER A 178 -16.38 2.65 -7.91
CA SER A 178 -17.74 3.21 -8.05
C SER A 178 -18.65 2.96 -6.84
N TRP A 179 -18.46 1.86 -6.13
CA TRP A 179 -19.23 1.52 -4.92
C TRP A 179 -18.87 2.38 -3.71
N MET A 180 -17.69 3.02 -3.70
CA MET A 180 -17.24 3.90 -2.62
C MET A 180 -18.03 5.22 -2.57
N LYS A 181 -18.70 5.62 -3.64
CA LYS A 181 -19.56 6.83 -3.71
C LYS A 181 -20.65 6.87 -2.64
N ASN A 182 -20.99 5.73 -2.06
CA ASN A 182 -22.05 5.60 -1.06
C ASN A 182 -21.51 5.49 0.38
N ILE A 183 -20.19 5.69 0.58
CA ILE A 183 -19.54 5.53 1.89
C ILE A 183 -19.37 6.89 2.60
N SER A 184 -19.43 7.98 1.85
CA SER A 184 -19.36 9.37 2.34
C SER A 184 -20.68 9.86 2.97
#